data_01fc5e640be7df5f6e0fb8a1b0274eee
#
_entry.id   01fc5e640be7df5f6e0fb8a1b0274eee
#
_cell.length_a   1.000
_cell.length_b   1.000
_cell.length_c   1.000
_cell.angle_alpha   90.00
_cell.angle_beta   90.00
_cell.angle_gamma   90.00
#
_symmetry.space_group_name_H-M   'P 1'
#
loop_
_entity.id
_entity.type
_entity.pdbx_description
1 polymer ?
#
loop_
_entity_poly.entity_id
_entity_poly.type
_entity_poly.pdbx_seq_one_letter_code
_entity_poly.pdbx_strand_id
1 'polypeptide(L)'
;MSEELDKPKNKRNPKKITPQRLKNIALYYLKRFDSSVDNLRQVLRRRVADYAYYNPEWHKAEAYEWIEQILTDFERYGYLDDARYAEIKVKNYVSAGKSARYIAGKLKQKGIDEKTVESLLEEQDYQPFEAALSLARKKRIGPYRDEALRKEFKQKDLAALVRAGFDYDTVLQVLNYDV
;
A
#
# COMPACT_ATOMS: atom_id res chain seq x y z
N MET A 1 47.99 -7.33 12.21
CA MET A 1 46.59 -7.41 12.64
C MET A 1 45.76 -7.24 11.39
N SER A 2 45.32 -8.34 10.83
CA SER A 2 44.58 -8.38 9.54
C SER A 2 43.09 -8.25 9.85
N GLU A 3 42.45 -7.18 9.40
CA GLU A 3 41.02 -7.02 9.44
C GLU A 3 40.37 -8.08 8.51
N GLU A 4 39.77 -9.10 9.09
CA GLU A 4 38.85 -9.97 8.39
C GLU A 4 37.57 -9.18 8.06
N LEU A 5 37.48 -8.68 6.85
CA LEU A 5 36.26 -8.15 6.26
C LEU A 5 35.19 -9.24 6.30
N ASP A 6 34.16 -9.00 7.10
CA ASP A 6 32.95 -9.84 7.27
C ASP A 6 32.34 -10.18 5.89
N LYS A 7 32.57 -11.42 5.45
CA LYS A 7 32.05 -11.92 4.16
C LYS A 7 30.54 -11.98 4.22
N PRO A 8 29.79 -11.33 3.32
CA PRO A 8 28.34 -11.37 3.34
C PRO A 8 27.84 -12.82 3.24
N LYS A 9 26.95 -13.19 4.17
CA LYS A 9 26.30 -14.52 4.25
C LYS A 9 25.85 -14.95 2.86
N ASN A 10 26.30 -16.12 2.45
CA ASN A 10 26.10 -16.85 1.20
C ASN A 10 24.66 -16.65 0.63
N LYS A 11 24.41 -15.57 -0.12
CA LYS A 11 23.16 -15.37 -0.86
C LYS A 11 23.20 -16.33 -2.04
N ARG A 12 22.40 -17.41 -1.96
CA ARG A 12 22.27 -18.37 -3.06
C ARG A 12 21.95 -17.61 -4.35
N ASN A 13 22.75 -17.89 -5.38
CA ASN A 13 22.55 -17.33 -6.71
C ASN A 13 21.08 -17.55 -7.14
N PRO A 14 20.32 -16.51 -7.55
CA PRO A 14 18.93 -16.69 -7.89
C PRO A 14 18.79 -17.65 -9.07
N LYS A 15 17.76 -18.51 -9.02
CA LYS A 15 17.50 -19.46 -10.11
C LYS A 15 17.17 -18.71 -11.40
N LYS A 16 17.58 -19.26 -12.54
CA LYS A 16 17.36 -18.70 -13.90
C LYS A 16 15.91 -18.23 -14.10
N ILE A 17 15.73 -17.03 -14.63
CA ILE A 17 14.43 -16.48 -15.01
C ILE A 17 14.01 -17.07 -16.36
N THR A 18 12.78 -17.55 -16.42
CA THR A 18 12.09 -18.03 -17.62
C THR A 18 10.63 -17.62 -17.56
N PRO A 19 9.89 -17.57 -18.69
CA PRO A 19 8.45 -17.27 -18.69
C PRO A 19 7.66 -18.16 -17.72
N GLN A 20 7.91 -19.47 -17.77
CA GLN A 20 7.23 -20.43 -16.89
C GLN A 20 7.54 -20.18 -15.40
N ARG A 21 8.79 -19.81 -15.08
CA ARG A 21 9.15 -19.49 -13.71
C ARG A 21 8.48 -18.22 -13.21
N LEU A 22 8.41 -17.17 -14.03
CA LEU A 22 7.70 -15.92 -13.69
C LEU A 22 6.21 -16.20 -13.47
N LYS A 23 5.58 -16.99 -14.34
CA LYS A 23 4.18 -17.43 -14.17
C LYS A 23 3.97 -18.18 -12.85
N ASN A 24 4.86 -19.10 -12.50
CA ASN A 24 4.79 -19.85 -11.25
C ASN A 24 4.97 -18.95 -10.01
N ILE A 25 5.87 -17.95 -10.09
CA ILE A 25 6.05 -16.94 -9.03
C ILE A 25 4.78 -16.12 -8.87
N ALA A 26 4.18 -15.68 -9.97
CA ALA A 26 2.95 -14.89 -9.97
C ALA A 26 1.79 -15.68 -9.34
N LEU A 27 1.55 -16.91 -9.76
CA LEU A 27 0.51 -17.79 -9.19
C LEU A 27 0.74 -18.06 -7.69
N TYR A 28 1.98 -18.32 -7.29
CA TYR A 28 2.31 -18.52 -5.87
C TYR A 28 2.07 -17.27 -5.05
N TYR A 29 2.34 -16.09 -5.60
CA TYR A 29 2.08 -14.81 -4.96
C TYR A 29 0.58 -14.57 -4.80
N LEU A 30 -0.21 -14.71 -5.87
CA LEU A 30 -1.66 -14.50 -5.87
C LEU A 30 -2.43 -15.50 -5.01
N LYS A 31 -1.90 -16.72 -4.81
CA LYS A 31 -2.48 -17.69 -3.86
C LYS A 31 -2.48 -17.18 -2.42
N ARG A 32 -1.62 -16.21 -2.08
CA ARG A 32 -1.42 -15.71 -0.72
C ARG A 32 -1.86 -14.26 -0.52
N PHE A 33 -1.86 -13.47 -1.59
CA PHE A 33 -2.06 -12.04 -1.52
C PHE A 33 -2.94 -11.56 -2.66
N ASP A 34 -4.01 -10.82 -2.31
CA ASP A 34 -4.69 -10.01 -3.31
C ASP A 34 -3.74 -8.95 -3.85
N SER A 35 -3.77 -8.74 -5.14
CA SER A 35 -2.85 -7.83 -5.82
C SER A 35 -3.50 -7.10 -6.97
N SER A 36 -3.11 -5.86 -7.15
CA SER A 36 -3.33 -5.15 -8.40
C SER A 36 -2.32 -5.60 -9.47
N VAL A 37 -2.62 -5.30 -10.72
CA VAL A 37 -1.76 -5.55 -11.88
C VAL A 37 -0.38 -4.92 -11.66
N ASP A 38 -0.36 -3.63 -11.29
CA ASP A 38 0.90 -2.91 -11.08
C ASP A 38 1.72 -3.45 -9.90
N ASN A 39 1.05 -3.82 -8.80
CA ASN A 39 1.76 -4.42 -7.67
C ASN A 39 2.39 -5.78 -8.05
N LEU A 40 1.69 -6.64 -8.80
CA LEU A 40 2.27 -7.90 -9.28
C LEU A 40 3.40 -7.66 -10.28
N ARG A 41 3.26 -6.68 -11.19
CA ARG A 41 4.33 -6.23 -12.10
C ARG A 41 5.60 -5.90 -11.32
N GLN A 42 5.49 -5.09 -10.26
CA GLN A 42 6.63 -4.70 -9.43
C GLN A 42 7.27 -5.89 -8.70
N VAL A 43 6.45 -6.86 -8.24
CA VAL A 43 6.94 -8.11 -7.63
C VAL A 43 7.77 -8.91 -8.62
N LEU A 44 7.28 -9.08 -9.84
CA LEU A 44 7.99 -9.84 -10.88
C LEU A 44 9.24 -9.11 -11.37
N ARG A 45 9.17 -7.79 -11.58
CA ARG A 45 10.33 -6.96 -11.97
C ARG A 45 11.45 -7.02 -10.94
N ARG A 46 11.14 -7.06 -9.65
CA ARG A 46 12.16 -7.27 -8.61
C ARG A 46 12.87 -8.61 -8.75
N ARG A 47 12.14 -9.69 -9.06
CA ARG A 47 12.75 -11.01 -9.31
C ARG A 47 13.68 -11.03 -10.52
N VAL A 48 13.29 -10.31 -11.58
CA VAL A 48 14.12 -10.11 -12.77
C VAL A 48 15.36 -9.29 -12.44
N ALA A 49 15.21 -8.20 -11.70
CA ALA A 49 16.33 -7.34 -11.29
C ALA A 49 17.32 -8.09 -10.39
N ASP A 50 16.83 -8.87 -9.42
CA ASP A 50 17.66 -9.71 -8.55
C ASP A 50 18.49 -10.71 -9.38
N TYR A 51 17.89 -11.35 -10.38
CA TYR A 51 18.61 -12.28 -11.24
C TYR A 51 19.65 -11.58 -12.13
N ALA A 52 19.28 -10.45 -12.74
CA ALA A 52 20.20 -9.66 -13.58
C ALA A 52 21.41 -9.13 -12.80
N TYR A 53 21.23 -8.77 -11.53
CA TYR A 53 22.33 -8.33 -10.67
C TYR A 53 23.42 -9.38 -10.51
N TYR A 54 23.08 -10.67 -10.42
CA TYR A 54 24.02 -11.78 -10.32
C TYR A 54 24.47 -12.34 -11.68
N ASN A 55 23.87 -11.88 -12.79
CA ASN A 55 24.14 -12.34 -14.14
C ASN A 55 24.23 -11.12 -15.09
N PRO A 56 25.29 -10.30 -15.02
CA PRO A 56 25.37 -9.00 -15.73
C PRO A 56 25.27 -9.14 -17.26
N GLU A 57 25.74 -10.25 -17.82
CA GLU A 57 25.66 -10.54 -19.27
C GLU A 57 24.23 -10.89 -19.74
N TRP A 58 23.29 -11.10 -18.79
CA TRP A 58 21.94 -11.45 -19.13
C TRP A 58 21.06 -10.22 -19.36
N HIS A 59 20.44 -10.14 -20.54
CA HIS A 59 19.58 -9.04 -20.93
C HIS A 59 18.15 -9.20 -20.40
N LYS A 60 17.73 -8.26 -19.54
CA LYS A 60 16.42 -8.31 -18.86
C LYS A 60 15.23 -7.86 -19.72
N ALA A 61 15.47 -7.26 -20.91
CA ALA A 61 14.41 -6.66 -21.73
C ALA A 61 13.31 -7.67 -22.09
N GLU A 62 13.70 -8.82 -22.60
CA GLU A 62 12.78 -9.91 -22.96
C GLU A 62 11.95 -10.40 -21.76
N ALA A 63 12.54 -10.43 -20.57
CA ALA A 63 11.82 -10.82 -19.35
C ALA A 63 10.75 -9.81 -18.95
N TYR A 64 10.92 -8.54 -19.27
CA TYR A 64 9.88 -7.55 -19.06
C TYR A 64 8.69 -7.74 -20.01
N GLU A 65 8.94 -8.13 -21.26
CA GLU A 65 7.89 -8.51 -22.20
C GLU A 65 7.10 -9.74 -21.70
N TRP A 66 7.79 -10.76 -21.19
CA TRP A 66 7.14 -11.93 -20.57
C TRP A 66 6.25 -11.53 -19.38
N ILE A 67 6.69 -10.56 -18.57
CA ILE A 67 5.88 -10.04 -17.46
C ILE A 67 4.59 -9.43 -17.98
N GLU A 68 4.65 -8.54 -18.96
CA GLU A 68 3.44 -7.88 -19.49
C GLU A 68 2.48 -8.91 -20.11
N GLN A 69 2.99 -9.92 -20.81
CA GLN A 69 2.18 -11.01 -21.34
C GLN A 69 1.48 -11.81 -20.23
N ILE A 70 2.19 -12.13 -19.16
CA ILE A 70 1.63 -12.85 -18.00
C ILE A 70 0.53 -12.00 -17.33
N LEU A 71 0.74 -10.70 -17.17
CA LEU A 71 -0.24 -9.81 -16.57
C LEU A 71 -1.51 -9.73 -17.41
N THR A 72 -1.38 -9.53 -18.73
CA THR A 72 -2.51 -9.53 -19.67
C THR A 72 -3.29 -10.84 -19.62
N ASP A 73 -2.61 -11.97 -19.60
CA ASP A 73 -3.27 -13.28 -19.49
C ASP A 73 -4.00 -13.42 -18.16
N PHE A 74 -3.41 -12.93 -17.07
CA PHE A 74 -4.00 -13.02 -15.73
C PHE A 74 -5.23 -12.11 -15.56
N GLU A 75 -5.24 -10.94 -16.19
CA GLU A 75 -6.46 -10.10 -16.27
C GLU A 75 -7.54 -10.82 -17.07
N ARG A 76 -7.20 -11.33 -18.26
CA ARG A 76 -8.15 -12.04 -19.13
C ARG A 76 -8.77 -13.27 -18.47
N TYR A 77 -8.02 -14.00 -17.65
CA TYR A 77 -8.50 -15.17 -16.91
C TYR A 77 -9.10 -14.85 -15.53
N GLY A 78 -9.19 -13.57 -15.16
CA GLY A 78 -9.77 -13.13 -13.88
C GLY A 78 -8.91 -13.42 -12.65
N TYR A 79 -7.62 -13.70 -12.80
CA TYR A 79 -6.68 -13.79 -11.67
C TYR A 79 -6.32 -12.42 -11.10
N LEU A 80 -6.40 -11.37 -11.93
CA LEU A 80 -6.20 -9.97 -11.56
C LEU A 80 -7.45 -9.18 -11.98
N ASP A 81 -7.90 -8.31 -11.07
CA ASP A 81 -9.01 -7.41 -11.27
C ASP A 81 -8.79 -6.16 -10.39
N ASP A 82 -8.31 -5.09 -11.01
CA ASP A 82 -7.96 -3.86 -10.31
C ASP A 82 -9.18 -3.15 -9.71
N ALA A 83 -10.35 -3.27 -10.34
CA ALA A 83 -11.58 -2.69 -9.81
C ALA A 83 -12.00 -3.37 -8.51
N ARG A 84 -12.08 -4.69 -8.53
CA ARG A 84 -12.37 -5.50 -7.34
C ARG A 84 -11.32 -5.31 -6.24
N TYR A 85 -10.04 -5.25 -6.62
CA TYR A 85 -8.95 -4.99 -5.66
C TYR A 85 -9.13 -3.64 -4.98
N ALA A 86 -9.41 -2.57 -5.74
CA ALA A 86 -9.63 -1.23 -5.24
C ALA A 86 -10.82 -1.17 -4.28
N GLU A 87 -11.98 -1.74 -4.68
CA GLU A 87 -13.19 -1.81 -3.85
C GLU A 87 -12.91 -2.45 -2.47
N ILE A 88 -12.30 -3.64 -2.46
CA ILE A 88 -11.96 -4.35 -1.21
C ILE A 88 -11.01 -3.50 -0.34
N LYS A 89 -10.00 -2.87 -0.94
CA LYS A 89 -9.02 -2.07 -0.19
C LYS A 89 -9.62 -0.78 0.36
N VAL A 90 -10.43 -0.07 -0.43
CA VAL A 90 -11.14 1.14 0.03
C VAL A 90 -12.02 0.78 1.22
N LYS A 91 -12.87 -0.25 1.10
CA LYS A 91 -13.73 -0.73 2.20
C LYS A 91 -12.94 -1.02 3.48
N ASN A 92 -11.82 -1.73 3.36
CA ASN A 92 -10.98 -2.08 4.49
C ASN A 92 -10.34 -0.83 5.14
N TYR A 93 -9.89 0.14 4.33
CA TYR A 93 -9.29 1.36 4.84
C TYR A 93 -10.34 2.30 5.48
N VAL A 94 -11.52 2.42 4.89
CA VAL A 94 -12.65 3.17 5.48
C VAL A 94 -13.02 2.59 6.83
N SER A 95 -13.22 1.28 6.93
CA SER A 95 -13.51 0.58 8.19
C SER A 95 -12.38 0.72 9.23
N ALA A 96 -11.14 0.92 8.78
CA ALA A 96 -9.99 1.16 9.65
C ALA A 96 -9.85 2.63 10.09
N GLY A 97 -10.74 3.53 9.64
CA GLY A 97 -10.73 4.97 9.96
C GLY A 97 -9.54 5.70 9.32
N LYS A 98 -9.21 5.37 8.06
CA LYS A 98 -8.15 6.06 7.31
C LYS A 98 -8.69 7.26 6.59
N SER A 99 -7.87 8.33 6.47
CA SER A 99 -8.22 9.51 5.68
C SER A 99 -8.27 9.19 4.18
N ALA A 100 -9.09 9.93 3.42
CA ALA A 100 -9.16 9.80 1.96
C ALA A 100 -7.77 9.97 1.31
N ARG A 101 -6.98 10.95 1.78
CA ARG A 101 -5.60 11.18 1.31
C ARG A 101 -4.69 9.97 1.54
N TYR A 102 -4.80 9.31 2.69
CA TYR A 102 -4.05 8.08 2.98
C TYR A 102 -4.47 6.96 2.02
N ILE A 103 -5.78 6.78 1.81
CA ILE A 103 -6.35 5.74 0.93
C ILE A 103 -5.87 5.95 -0.50
N ALA A 104 -6.04 7.16 -1.05
CA ALA A 104 -5.59 7.53 -2.39
C ALA A 104 -4.08 7.30 -2.57
N GLY A 105 -3.27 7.77 -1.61
CA GLY A 105 -1.82 7.57 -1.66
C GLY A 105 -1.40 6.10 -1.64
N LYS A 106 -2.08 5.25 -0.86
CA LYS A 106 -1.80 3.81 -0.80
C LYS A 106 -2.21 3.08 -2.07
N LEU A 107 -3.36 3.42 -2.65
CA LEU A 107 -3.86 2.78 -3.86
C LEU A 107 -3.10 3.27 -5.10
N LYS A 108 -2.70 4.54 -5.16
CA LYS A 108 -1.81 5.06 -6.20
C LYS A 108 -0.49 4.29 -6.28
N GLN A 109 0.10 3.90 -5.13
CA GLN A 109 1.29 3.03 -5.10
C GLN A 109 1.05 1.63 -5.65
N LYS A 110 -0.22 1.27 -5.85
CA LYS A 110 -0.67 -0.02 -6.42
C LYS A 110 -1.19 0.13 -7.85
N GLY A 111 -1.03 1.30 -8.45
CA GLY A 111 -1.46 1.58 -9.82
C GLY A 111 -2.95 1.90 -9.97
N ILE A 112 -3.67 2.07 -8.87
CA ILE A 112 -5.08 2.49 -8.90
C ILE A 112 -5.13 4.03 -8.99
N ASP A 113 -5.87 4.56 -9.95
CA ASP A 113 -6.00 5.99 -10.16
C ASP A 113 -6.86 6.67 -9.08
N GLU A 114 -6.67 7.99 -8.95
CA GLU A 114 -7.32 8.78 -7.93
C GLU A 114 -8.84 8.89 -8.12
N LYS A 115 -9.30 8.98 -9.37
CA LYS A 115 -10.73 9.07 -9.69
C LYS A 115 -11.48 7.81 -9.27
N THR A 116 -10.89 6.64 -9.52
CA THR A 116 -11.43 5.36 -9.04
C THR A 116 -11.58 5.35 -7.52
N VAL A 117 -10.57 5.87 -6.80
CA VAL A 117 -10.64 5.93 -5.32
C VAL A 117 -11.71 6.92 -4.86
N GLU A 118 -11.83 8.09 -5.48
CA GLU A 118 -12.86 9.09 -5.17
C GLU A 118 -14.26 8.51 -5.35
N SER A 119 -14.55 7.89 -6.51
CA SER A 119 -15.83 7.23 -6.78
C SER A 119 -16.18 6.17 -5.73
N LEU A 120 -15.20 5.33 -5.37
CA LEU A 120 -15.41 4.29 -4.36
C LEU A 120 -15.62 4.85 -2.95
N LEU A 121 -15.02 5.99 -2.62
CA LEU A 121 -15.28 6.67 -1.34
C LEU A 121 -16.68 7.27 -1.28
N GLU A 122 -17.16 7.84 -2.39
CA GLU A 122 -18.54 8.34 -2.53
C GLU A 122 -19.56 7.21 -2.40
N GLU A 123 -19.35 6.08 -3.09
CA GLU A 123 -20.22 4.89 -3.02
C GLU A 123 -20.31 4.31 -1.59
N GLN A 124 -19.29 4.51 -0.78
CA GLN A 124 -19.24 4.02 0.61
C GLN A 124 -19.69 5.06 1.64
N ASP A 125 -20.23 6.20 1.18
CA ASP A 125 -20.63 7.30 2.06
C ASP A 125 -19.53 7.69 3.06
N TYR A 126 -18.31 7.86 2.55
CA TYR A 126 -17.15 8.14 3.38
C TYR A 126 -17.28 9.47 4.10
N GLN A 127 -17.28 9.45 5.42
CA GLN A 127 -17.37 10.65 6.28
C GLN A 127 -16.00 10.96 6.92
N PRO A 128 -15.31 12.03 6.48
CA PRO A 128 -13.97 12.39 6.99
C PRO A 128 -13.96 12.59 8.51
N PHE A 129 -15.01 13.23 9.06
CA PHE A 129 -15.14 13.47 10.49
C PHE A 129 -15.20 12.16 11.29
N GLU A 130 -16.04 11.22 10.89
CA GLU A 130 -16.18 9.92 11.55
C GLU A 130 -14.88 9.11 11.52
N ALA A 131 -14.20 9.14 10.37
CA ALA A 131 -12.89 8.48 10.22
C ALA A 131 -11.83 9.11 11.15
N ALA A 132 -11.78 10.45 11.24
CA ALA A 132 -10.87 11.17 12.10
C ALA A 132 -11.19 10.95 13.59
N LEU A 133 -12.47 10.93 13.95
CA LEU A 133 -12.94 10.66 15.30
C LEU A 133 -12.59 9.23 15.75
N SER A 134 -12.78 8.25 14.86
CA SER A 134 -12.36 6.87 15.09
C SER A 134 -10.85 6.74 15.34
N LEU A 135 -10.02 7.48 14.56
CA LEU A 135 -8.58 7.52 14.79
C LEU A 135 -8.23 8.19 16.12
N ALA A 136 -8.92 9.31 16.46
CA ALA A 136 -8.72 10.02 17.72
C ALA A 136 -9.01 9.12 18.92
N ARG A 137 -10.10 8.35 18.85
CA ARG A 137 -10.47 7.36 19.88
C ARG A 137 -9.38 6.28 20.04
N LYS A 138 -8.94 5.67 18.93
CA LYS A 138 -7.89 4.63 18.95
C LYS A 138 -6.58 5.13 19.55
N LYS A 139 -6.23 6.39 19.31
CA LYS A 139 -4.99 7.01 19.80
C LYS A 139 -5.13 7.69 21.15
N ARG A 140 -6.34 7.78 21.70
CA ARG A 140 -6.66 8.52 22.93
C ARG A 140 -6.17 9.97 22.86
N ILE A 141 -6.51 10.68 21.78
CA ILE A 141 -6.14 12.07 21.53
C ILE A 141 -7.40 12.94 21.36
N GLY A 142 -7.22 14.25 21.45
CA GLY A 142 -8.33 15.22 21.34
C GLY A 142 -9.41 14.96 22.39
N PRO A 143 -10.69 14.75 21.97
CA PRO A 143 -11.81 14.57 22.89
C PRO A 143 -11.69 13.30 23.76
N TYR A 144 -10.85 12.34 23.36
CA TYR A 144 -10.60 11.09 24.10
C TYR A 144 -9.35 11.13 24.99
N ARG A 145 -8.70 12.30 25.09
CA ARG A 145 -7.63 12.54 26.05
C ARG A 145 -8.22 12.95 27.40
N ASP A 146 -7.49 12.66 28.48
CA ASP A 146 -7.78 13.21 29.82
C ASP A 146 -8.00 14.74 29.71
N GLU A 147 -9.11 15.22 30.25
CA GLU A 147 -9.55 16.60 30.15
C GLU A 147 -8.49 17.59 30.64
N ALA A 148 -7.84 17.27 31.77
CA ALA A 148 -6.76 18.08 32.33
C ALA A 148 -5.59 18.30 31.37
N LEU A 149 -5.36 17.36 30.45
CA LEU A 149 -4.23 17.38 29.52
C LEU A 149 -4.61 17.88 28.11
N ARG A 150 -5.91 18.03 27.78
CA ARG A 150 -6.36 18.41 26.43
C ARG A 150 -5.75 19.72 25.95
N LYS A 151 -5.71 20.74 26.81
CA LYS A 151 -5.19 22.07 26.45
C LYS A 151 -3.68 22.02 26.16
N GLU A 152 -2.93 21.33 26.98
CA GLU A 152 -1.46 21.19 26.84
C GLU A 152 -1.10 20.44 25.55
N PHE A 153 -1.83 19.36 25.23
CA PHE A 153 -1.51 18.50 24.11
C PHE A 153 -2.23 18.86 22.80
N LYS A 154 -3.06 19.92 22.79
CA LYS A 154 -3.89 20.31 21.63
C LYS A 154 -3.09 20.38 20.32
N GLN A 155 -1.93 21.04 20.33
CA GLN A 155 -1.08 21.16 19.12
C GLN A 155 -0.47 19.84 18.68
N LYS A 156 -0.10 18.98 19.62
CA LYS A 156 0.44 17.65 19.33
C LYS A 156 -0.62 16.74 18.73
N ASP A 157 -1.83 16.78 19.24
CA ASP A 157 -2.98 16.01 18.77
C ASP A 157 -3.43 16.49 17.39
N LEU A 158 -3.49 17.83 17.16
CA LEU A 158 -3.70 18.42 15.85
C LEU A 158 -2.70 17.90 14.82
N ALA A 159 -1.41 18.02 15.13
CA ALA A 159 -0.35 17.55 14.24
C ALA A 159 -0.43 16.04 13.97
N ALA A 160 -0.94 15.25 14.91
CA ALA A 160 -1.09 13.79 14.72
C ALA A 160 -2.20 13.46 13.71
N LEU A 161 -3.33 14.19 13.74
CA LEU A 161 -4.43 13.99 12.79
C LEU A 161 -4.10 14.56 11.40
N VAL A 162 -3.45 15.73 11.32
CA VAL A 162 -2.97 16.29 10.05
C VAL A 162 -1.96 15.34 9.38
N ARG A 163 -1.00 14.79 10.11
CA ARG A 163 -0.05 13.78 9.59
C ARG A 163 -0.73 12.48 9.15
N ALA A 164 -1.88 12.15 9.71
CA ALA A 164 -2.70 11.02 9.26
C ALA A 164 -3.44 11.31 7.94
N GLY A 165 -3.38 12.56 7.45
CA GLY A 165 -3.90 12.97 6.15
C GLY A 165 -5.31 13.57 6.20
N PHE A 166 -5.83 13.91 7.38
CA PHE A 166 -7.09 14.66 7.50
C PHE A 166 -6.84 16.15 7.24
N ASP A 167 -7.84 16.82 6.63
CA ASP A 167 -7.80 18.26 6.42
C ASP A 167 -7.93 19.01 7.74
N TYR A 168 -7.53 20.29 7.72
CA TYR A 168 -7.45 21.09 8.93
C TYR A 168 -8.82 21.33 9.57
N ASP A 169 -9.87 21.54 8.77
CA ASP A 169 -11.22 21.82 9.25
C ASP A 169 -11.81 20.60 9.94
N THR A 170 -11.67 19.40 9.33
CA THR A 170 -12.03 18.12 9.95
C THR A 170 -11.30 17.93 11.28
N VAL A 171 -10.00 18.24 11.32
CA VAL A 171 -9.19 18.09 12.54
C VAL A 171 -9.69 19.03 13.64
N LEU A 172 -10.01 20.29 13.32
CA LEU A 172 -10.55 21.23 14.28
C LEU A 172 -11.93 20.79 14.81
N GLN A 173 -12.80 20.28 13.94
CA GLN A 173 -14.09 19.74 14.35
C GLN A 173 -13.92 18.59 15.37
N VAL A 174 -13.01 17.65 15.10
CA VAL A 174 -12.73 16.54 16.01
C VAL A 174 -12.15 17.02 17.34
N LEU A 175 -11.20 17.98 17.34
CA LEU A 175 -10.57 18.46 18.58
C LEU A 175 -11.51 19.28 19.46
N ASN A 176 -12.56 19.87 18.88
CA ASN A 176 -13.58 20.63 19.59
C ASN A 176 -14.88 19.82 19.83
N TYR A 177 -14.87 18.53 19.48
CA TYR A 177 -16.01 17.65 19.69
C TYR A 177 -16.13 17.26 21.16
N ASP A 178 -17.32 17.34 21.70
CA ASP A 178 -17.67 16.90 23.06
C ASP A 178 -18.14 15.43 23.01
N VAL A 179 -17.54 14.58 23.85
CA VAL A 179 -17.83 13.15 23.98
C VAL A 179 -18.58 12.88 25.26
#